data_eb7a30053fa2a87fc7fafc243b249439
#
_entry.id   eb7a30053fa2a87fc7fafc243b249439
#
_cell.length_a   1.000
_cell.length_b   1.000
_cell.length_c   1.000
_cell.angle_alpha   90.00
_cell.angle_beta   90.00
_cell.angle_gamma   90.00
#
_symmetry.space_group_name_H-M   'P 1'
#
loop_
_entity.id
_entity.type
_entity.pdbx_description
1 polymer ?
#
loop_
_entity_poly.entity_id
_entity_poly.type
_entity_poly.pdbx_seq_one_letter_code
_entity_poly.pdbx_strand_id
1 'polypeptide(L)'
;GGVDIHCHIAGPKVNTARKMRPEEKRHEAVVPRTDRTHSGTLGSVPSTFATGYKYIGMGYTTAFDAAVPPLSARHAHEELEDTPCIDKGFYVLVGNNHYVMKSIADEEPERLSAFLAWLMGAAKGYAPKLVNPGGVEVWKHNQAGNVGSVDDPVDHYGVTPRQIISNVARAANEMGLPHPVHIHANNLGLPGNWE
;
A
#
# COMPACT_ATOMS: atom_id res chain seq x y z
N GLY A 1 1.89 -14.64 -18.93
CA GLY A 1 2.67 -14.56 -17.71
C GLY A 1 1.81 -14.41 -16.47
N GLY A 2 2.36 -14.68 -15.32
CA GLY A 2 1.68 -14.49 -14.04
C GLY A 2 1.51 -13.01 -13.71
N VAL A 3 0.43 -12.69 -12.97
CA VAL A 3 0.18 -11.36 -12.41
C VAL A 3 0.17 -11.48 -10.89
N ASP A 4 1.09 -10.80 -10.21
CA ASP A 4 1.12 -10.70 -8.76
C ASP A 4 0.46 -9.39 -8.34
N ILE A 5 -0.75 -9.50 -7.80
CA ILE A 5 -1.54 -8.33 -7.38
C ILE A 5 -1.29 -7.92 -5.92
N HIS A 6 -0.41 -8.60 -5.19
CA HIS A 6 -0.15 -8.31 -3.79
C HIS A 6 1.30 -8.63 -3.40
N CYS A 7 2.22 -7.82 -3.85
CA CYS A 7 3.63 -7.91 -3.44
C CYS A 7 4.10 -6.64 -2.72
N HIS A 8 5.33 -6.66 -2.25
CA HIS A 8 5.99 -5.50 -1.67
C HIS A 8 7.33 -5.30 -2.36
N ILE A 9 7.38 -4.42 -3.36
CA ILE A 9 8.55 -4.19 -4.22
C ILE A 9 9.06 -2.75 -4.25
N ALA A 10 8.23 -1.77 -3.89
CA ALA A 10 8.59 -0.35 -4.01
C ALA A 10 8.15 0.52 -2.81
N GLY A 11 7.42 -0.01 -1.88
CA GLY A 11 6.96 0.75 -0.71
C GLY A 11 8.06 0.94 0.34
N PRO A 12 7.94 1.94 1.24
CA PRO A 12 8.96 2.23 2.26
C PRO A 12 9.21 1.07 3.24
N LYS A 13 8.22 0.21 3.45
CA LYS A 13 8.38 -1.01 4.28
C LYS A 13 9.33 -2.03 3.66
N VAL A 14 9.35 -2.10 2.34
CA VAL A 14 10.27 -2.98 1.60
C VAL A 14 11.70 -2.54 1.80
N ASN A 15 11.98 -1.25 1.70
CA ASN A 15 13.32 -0.73 1.92
C ASN A 15 13.82 -1.01 3.33
N THR A 16 12.95 -0.92 4.33
CA THR A 16 13.29 -1.30 5.71
C THR A 16 13.60 -2.80 5.81
N ALA A 17 12.77 -3.66 5.21
CA ALA A 17 12.99 -5.10 5.22
C ALA A 17 14.30 -5.49 4.51
N ARG A 18 14.60 -4.88 3.36
CA ARG A 18 15.84 -5.09 2.63
C ARG A 18 17.07 -4.75 3.47
N LYS A 19 17.01 -3.67 4.26
CA LYS A 19 18.10 -3.31 5.20
C LYS A 19 18.33 -4.36 6.27
N MET A 20 17.29 -5.08 6.66
CA MET A 20 17.35 -6.12 7.69
C MET A 20 17.80 -7.48 7.15
N ARG A 21 17.96 -7.64 5.84
CA ARG A 21 18.39 -8.89 5.19
C ARG A 21 19.82 -8.79 4.67
N PRO A 22 20.82 -9.09 5.50
CA PRO A 22 22.23 -8.96 5.14
C PRO A 22 22.65 -9.92 4.02
N GLU A 23 21.97 -11.05 3.84
CA GLU A 23 22.22 -12.00 2.78
C GLU A 23 21.96 -11.42 1.38
N GLU A 24 20.97 -10.57 1.23
CA GLU A 24 20.71 -9.89 -0.05
C GLU A 24 21.77 -8.86 -0.39
N LYS A 25 22.40 -8.28 0.61
CA LYS A 25 23.50 -7.32 0.42
C LYS A 25 24.80 -8.00 -0.04
N ARG A 26 24.97 -9.28 0.20
CA ARG A 26 26.19 -10.02 -0.16
C ARG A 26 26.22 -10.45 -1.61
N HIS A 27 25.07 -10.65 -2.22
CA HIS A 27 24.94 -11.31 -3.52
C HIS A 27 24.43 -10.38 -4.63
N GLU A 28 23.97 -9.22 -4.31
CA GLU A 28 23.42 -8.29 -5.30
C GLU A 28 24.37 -7.13 -5.57
N ALA A 29 24.57 -6.84 -6.84
CA ALA A 29 25.33 -5.69 -7.27
C ALA A 29 24.63 -4.41 -6.80
N VAL A 30 25.41 -3.52 -6.19
CA VAL A 30 24.95 -2.18 -5.86
C VAL A 30 24.83 -1.37 -7.14
N VAL A 31 23.64 -0.85 -7.40
CA VAL A 31 23.42 0.04 -8.53
C VAL A 31 23.53 1.48 -8.02
N PRO A 32 24.52 2.25 -8.43
CA PRO A 32 24.64 3.65 -8.05
C PRO A 32 23.52 4.48 -8.68
N ARG A 33 23.09 5.51 -7.99
CA ARG A 33 22.19 6.50 -8.56
C ARG A 33 22.90 7.24 -9.69
N THR A 34 22.25 7.31 -10.83
CA THR A 34 22.74 7.99 -12.03
C THR A 34 21.64 8.88 -12.60
N ASP A 35 21.90 9.54 -13.73
CA ASP A 35 20.88 10.26 -14.50
C ASP A 35 19.82 9.33 -15.13
N ARG A 36 20.08 8.02 -15.16
CA ARG A 36 19.18 6.99 -15.71
C ARG A 36 18.52 6.11 -14.66
N THR A 37 19.01 6.13 -13.41
CA THR A 37 18.48 5.34 -12.29
C THR A 37 18.01 6.27 -11.20
N HIS A 38 16.74 6.14 -10.79
CA HIS A 38 16.08 7.05 -9.85
C HIS A 38 16.17 6.59 -8.40
N SER A 39 16.22 5.27 -8.18
CA SER A 39 16.23 4.64 -6.85
C SER A 39 17.59 4.09 -6.43
N GLY A 40 18.65 4.50 -7.04
CA GLY A 40 20.00 4.01 -6.75
C GLY A 40 20.34 4.08 -5.26
N THR A 41 21.03 3.06 -4.79
CA THR A 41 21.47 2.96 -3.40
C THR A 41 22.99 2.99 -3.35
N LEU A 42 23.53 3.87 -2.56
CA LEU A 42 24.97 3.99 -2.34
C LEU A 42 25.49 2.87 -1.40
N GLY A 43 25.06 1.63 -1.62
CA GLY A 43 25.58 0.44 -0.95
C GLY A 43 24.84 0.00 0.31
N SER A 44 23.73 0.65 0.69
CA SER A 44 23.02 0.29 1.93
C SER A 44 21.74 -0.52 1.74
N VAL A 45 21.17 -0.56 0.55
CA VAL A 45 19.91 -1.27 0.23
C VAL A 45 20.05 -1.93 -1.14
N PRO A 46 19.60 -3.19 -1.32
CA PRO A 46 19.57 -3.83 -2.63
C PRO A 46 18.76 -3.03 -3.63
N SER A 47 19.21 -3.01 -4.87
CA SER A 47 18.52 -2.33 -5.96
C SER A 47 17.21 -3.05 -6.33
N THR A 48 16.22 -2.28 -6.80
CA THR A 48 14.98 -2.79 -7.38
C THR A 48 15.20 -3.56 -8.70
N PHE A 49 16.35 -3.39 -9.35
CA PHE A 49 16.72 -4.13 -10.56
C PHE A 49 16.67 -5.65 -10.39
N ALA A 50 17.21 -6.15 -9.30
CA ALA A 50 17.19 -7.59 -9.00
C ALA A 50 15.77 -8.13 -8.86
N THR A 51 14.86 -7.32 -8.34
CA THR A 51 13.45 -7.70 -8.16
C THR A 51 12.78 -8.01 -9.49
N GLY A 52 12.94 -7.16 -10.50
CA GLY A 52 12.36 -7.39 -11.83
C GLY A 52 12.85 -8.68 -12.48
N TYR A 53 14.15 -8.95 -12.43
CA TYR A 53 14.72 -10.18 -12.95
C TYR A 53 14.28 -11.44 -12.20
N LYS A 54 14.14 -11.36 -10.88
CA LYS A 54 13.60 -12.46 -10.06
C LYS A 54 12.15 -12.77 -10.42
N TYR A 55 11.31 -11.74 -10.58
CA TYR A 55 9.90 -11.90 -10.96
C TYR A 55 9.76 -12.56 -12.34
N ILE A 56 10.47 -12.08 -13.35
CA ILE A 56 10.39 -12.67 -14.68
C ILE A 56 10.94 -14.11 -14.70
N GLY A 57 11.98 -14.39 -13.93
CA GLY A 57 12.51 -15.74 -13.75
C GLY A 57 11.52 -16.72 -13.11
N MET A 58 10.58 -16.22 -12.30
CA MET A 58 9.48 -17.00 -11.72
C MET A 58 8.25 -17.08 -12.65
N GLY A 59 8.27 -16.42 -13.81
CA GLY A 59 7.17 -16.42 -14.78
C GLY A 59 6.14 -15.32 -14.59
N TYR A 60 6.39 -14.35 -13.70
CA TYR A 60 5.53 -13.17 -13.56
C TYR A 60 5.91 -12.08 -14.55
N THR A 61 4.91 -11.50 -15.18
CA THR A 61 5.06 -10.38 -16.11
C THR A 61 4.52 -9.06 -15.58
N THR A 62 3.77 -9.12 -14.48
CA THR A 62 3.15 -7.95 -13.86
C THR A 62 3.19 -8.09 -12.33
N ALA A 63 3.48 -7.00 -11.62
CA ALA A 63 3.49 -6.97 -10.16
C ALA A 63 2.95 -5.64 -9.62
N PHE A 64 2.12 -5.73 -8.57
CA PHE A 64 1.56 -4.56 -7.89
C PHE A 64 2.00 -4.49 -6.43
N ASP A 65 2.67 -3.39 -6.04
CA ASP A 65 2.94 -3.15 -4.62
C ASP A 65 1.64 -2.92 -3.86
N ALA A 66 1.45 -3.72 -2.83
CA ALA A 66 0.17 -3.83 -2.15
C ALA A 66 -0.20 -2.63 -1.30
N ALA A 67 0.76 -1.78 -0.91
CA ALA A 67 0.49 -0.82 0.16
C ALA A 67 1.46 0.37 0.18
N VAL A 68 1.22 1.35 -0.67
CA VAL A 68 2.02 2.57 -0.72
C VAL A 68 1.28 3.72 -0.01
N PRO A 69 1.87 4.32 1.05
CA PRO A 69 1.34 5.53 1.62
C PRO A 69 1.33 6.67 0.60
N PRO A 70 0.30 7.54 0.57
CA PRO A 70 0.21 8.64 -0.40
C PRO A 70 1.47 9.52 -0.47
N LEU A 71 2.06 9.85 0.68
CA LEU A 71 3.27 10.66 0.77
C LEU A 71 4.52 10.00 0.18
N SER A 72 4.48 8.69 -0.03
CA SER A 72 5.59 7.91 -0.61
C SER A 72 5.36 7.58 -2.09
N ALA A 73 4.27 8.06 -2.70
CA ALA A 73 3.90 7.70 -4.06
C ALA A 73 5.01 8.05 -5.08
N ARG A 74 5.60 9.23 -4.99
CA ARG A 74 6.70 9.64 -5.86
C ARG A 74 7.90 8.69 -5.75
N HIS A 75 8.33 8.40 -4.52
CA HIS A 75 9.44 7.48 -4.28
C HIS A 75 9.14 6.07 -4.80
N ALA A 76 7.92 5.58 -4.60
CA ALA A 76 7.51 4.29 -5.13
C ALA A 76 7.56 4.25 -6.66
N HIS A 77 7.14 5.32 -7.35
CA HIS A 77 7.29 5.41 -8.81
C HIS A 77 8.74 5.38 -9.25
N GLU A 78 9.62 6.13 -8.58
CA GLU A 78 11.06 6.13 -8.88
C GLU A 78 11.66 4.71 -8.74
N GLU A 79 11.28 3.96 -7.70
CA GLU A 79 11.71 2.56 -7.52
C GLU A 79 11.09 1.61 -8.56
N LEU A 80 9.83 1.81 -8.90
CA LEU A 80 9.16 1.00 -9.93
C LEU A 80 9.76 1.25 -11.32
N GLU A 81 10.15 2.48 -11.64
CA GLU A 81 10.86 2.78 -12.89
C GLU A 81 12.16 1.99 -13.01
N ASP A 82 12.88 1.82 -11.90
CA ASP A 82 14.11 1.05 -11.86
C ASP A 82 13.90 -0.48 -11.79
N THR A 83 12.67 -0.95 -11.70
CA THR A 83 12.34 -2.38 -11.71
C THR A 83 12.16 -2.86 -13.15
N PRO A 84 13.10 -3.64 -13.73
CA PRO A 84 13.06 -4.01 -15.15
C PRO A 84 12.13 -5.18 -15.45
N CYS A 85 11.84 -5.41 -16.71
CA CYS A 85 11.29 -6.62 -17.32
C CYS A 85 9.83 -6.94 -16.99
N ILE A 86 9.17 -6.22 -16.11
CA ILE A 86 7.76 -6.47 -15.73
C ILE A 86 6.93 -5.18 -15.79
N ASP A 87 5.64 -5.33 -16.03
CA ASP A 87 4.67 -4.27 -15.78
C ASP A 87 4.44 -4.12 -14.28
N LYS A 88 4.22 -2.91 -13.82
CA LYS A 88 4.16 -2.64 -12.39
C LYS A 88 3.29 -1.45 -12.03
N GLY A 89 2.75 -1.50 -10.83
CA GLY A 89 1.94 -0.45 -10.23
C GLY A 89 1.86 -0.60 -8.73
N PHE A 90 0.99 0.17 -8.09
CA PHE A 90 0.75 0.05 -6.66
C PHE A 90 -0.64 0.49 -6.25
N TYR A 91 -1.06 0.03 -5.07
CA TYR A 91 -2.27 0.44 -4.40
C TYR A 91 -1.97 1.51 -3.35
N VAL A 92 -2.86 2.51 -3.26
CA VAL A 92 -2.70 3.66 -2.35
C VAL A 92 -3.40 3.40 -1.02
N LEU A 93 -2.66 3.48 0.07
CA LEU A 93 -3.20 3.31 1.42
C LEU A 93 -4.13 4.46 1.79
N VAL A 94 -5.39 4.12 2.12
CA VAL A 94 -6.41 5.10 2.53
C VAL A 94 -7.12 4.74 3.83
N GLY A 95 -7.00 3.50 4.33
CA GLY A 95 -7.78 2.99 5.45
C GLY A 95 -7.54 3.66 6.81
N ASN A 96 -6.43 4.37 6.96
CA ASN A 96 -6.08 5.15 8.14
C ASN A 96 -5.79 6.61 7.76
N ASN A 97 -6.36 7.08 6.67
CA ASN A 97 -6.25 8.47 6.26
C ASN A 97 -7.24 9.34 7.04
N HIS A 98 -6.74 10.37 7.71
CA HIS A 98 -7.55 11.26 8.55
C HIS A 98 -8.67 11.95 7.78
N TYR A 99 -8.41 12.39 6.56
CA TYR A 99 -9.42 13.04 5.74
C TYR A 99 -10.54 12.08 5.32
N VAL A 100 -10.19 10.81 5.02
CA VAL A 100 -11.17 9.75 4.75
C VAL A 100 -12.05 9.51 5.96
N MET A 101 -11.46 9.27 7.14
CA MET A 101 -12.22 9.04 8.37
C MET A 101 -13.10 10.24 8.74
N LYS A 102 -12.55 11.45 8.60
CA LYS A 102 -13.32 12.68 8.87
C LYS A 102 -14.50 12.85 7.91
N SER A 103 -14.32 12.61 6.62
CA SER A 103 -15.42 12.70 5.64
C SER A 103 -16.53 11.70 5.94
N ILE A 104 -16.18 10.52 6.45
CA ILE A 104 -17.17 9.51 6.88
C ILE A 104 -17.87 9.96 8.17
N ALA A 105 -17.13 10.47 9.15
CA ALA A 105 -17.68 10.97 10.40
C ALA A 105 -18.65 12.14 10.20
N ASP A 106 -18.35 13.02 9.26
CA ASP A 106 -19.17 14.19 8.91
C ASP A 106 -20.34 13.82 7.96
N GLU A 107 -20.49 12.55 7.59
CA GLU A 107 -21.51 12.06 6.66
C GLU A 107 -21.48 12.77 5.29
N GLU A 108 -20.28 13.05 4.76
CA GLU A 108 -20.06 13.73 3.49
C GLU A 108 -19.52 12.80 2.38
N PRO A 109 -20.36 11.94 1.78
CA PRO A 109 -19.92 10.94 0.81
C PRO A 109 -19.35 11.54 -0.48
N GLU A 110 -19.87 12.68 -0.92
CA GLU A 110 -19.37 13.40 -2.11
C GLU A 110 -17.96 13.95 -1.88
N ARG A 111 -17.69 14.47 -0.69
CA ARG A 111 -16.34 14.91 -0.29
C ARG A 111 -15.37 13.74 -0.25
N LEU A 112 -15.81 12.58 0.25
CA LEU A 112 -15.01 11.36 0.25
C LEU A 112 -14.65 10.93 -1.17
N SER A 113 -15.65 10.85 -2.05
CA SER A 113 -15.45 10.45 -3.45
C SER A 113 -14.53 11.43 -4.19
N ALA A 114 -14.75 12.73 -4.04
CA ALA A 114 -13.89 13.77 -4.63
C ALA A 114 -12.44 13.66 -4.14
N PHE A 115 -12.24 13.45 -2.85
CA PHE A 115 -10.90 13.26 -2.28
C PHE A 115 -10.22 12.00 -2.81
N LEU A 116 -10.92 10.89 -2.87
CA LEU A 116 -10.35 9.63 -3.40
C LEU A 116 -10.00 9.76 -4.89
N ALA A 117 -10.87 10.38 -5.69
CA ALA A 117 -10.58 10.66 -7.10
C ALA A 117 -9.32 11.50 -7.28
N TRP A 118 -9.23 12.60 -6.54
CA TRP A 118 -8.04 13.44 -6.54
C TRP A 118 -6.79 12.68 -6.10
N LEU A 119 -6.89 11.90 -5.01
CA LEU A 119 -5.76 11.15 -4.46
C LEU A 119 -5.24 10.09 -5.44
N MET A 120 -6.14 9.34 -6.07
CA MET A 120 -5.74 8.35 -7.09
C MET A 120 -5.04 9.01 -8.27
N GLY A 121 -5.55 10.14 -8.75
CA GLY A 121 -4.93 10.92 -9.82
C GLY A 121 -3.57 11.52 -9.43
N ALA A 122 -3.47 12.10 -8.24
CA ALA A 122 -2.24 12.72 -7.74
C ALA A 122 -1.13 11.70 -7.46
N ALA A 123 -1.48 10.57 -6.86
CA ALA A 123 -0.55 9.48 -6.59
C ALA A 123 -0.26 8.60 -7.80
N LYS A 124 -1.06 8.69 -8.87
CA LYS A 124 -1.05 7.76 -10.01
C LYS A 124 -1.12 6.29 -9.54
N GLY A 125 -1.92 6.05 -8.51
CA GLY A 125 -2.13 4.72 -7.94
C GLY A 125 -3.20 3.95 -8.71
N TYR A 126 -3.13 2.63 -8.64
CA TYR A 126 -4.03 1.75 -9.40
C TYR A 126 -5.42 1.65 -8.76
N ALA A 127 -5.48 1.51 -7.43
CA ALA A 127 -6.73 1.47 -6.67
C ALA A 127 -6.49 1.80 -5.19
N PRO A 128 -7.56 2.09 -4.42
CA PRO A 128 -7.48 2.27 -2.98
C PRO A 128 -7.10 0.97 -2.25
N LYS A 129 -6.33 1.10 -1.19
CA LYS A 129 -5.90 0.01 -0.32
C LYS A 129 -6.35 0.24 1.12
N LEU A 130 -6.93 -0.78 1.71
CA LEU A 130 -7.25 -0.84 3.13
C LEU A 130 -6.39 -1.89 3.83
N VAL A 131 -5.73 -1.49 4.91
CA VAL A 131 -5.01 -2.36 5.84
C VAL A 131 -5.37 -1.92 7.24
N ASN A 132 -5.93 -2.81 8.04
CA ASN A 132 -6.34 -2.52 9.41
C ASN A 132 -7.00 -1.14 9.53
N PRO A 133 -8.13 -0.90 8.85
CA PRO A 133 -8.75 0.42 8.76
C PRO A 133 -9.14 0.93 10.14
N GLY A 134 -8.66 2.14 10.48
CA GLY A 134 -8.82 2.74 11.80
C GLY A 134 -7.88 2.20 12.88
N GLY A 135 -7.36 0.98 12.76
CA GLY A 135 -6.56 0.36 13.81
C GLY A 135 -5.21 1.05 14.06
N VAL A 136 -4.64 1.70 13.06
CA VAL A 136 -3.40 2.48 13.24
C VAL A 136 -3.65 3.71 14.13
N GLU A 137 -4.81 4.35 14.02
CA GLU A 137 -5.16 5.47 14.89
C GLU A 137 -5.38 5.02 16.32
N VAL A 138 -6.09 3.92 16.54
CA VAL A 138 -6.24 3.33 17.87
C VAL A 138 -4.88 3.01 18.50
N TRP A 139 -3.97 2.43 17.71
CA TRP A 139 -2.61 2.11 18.18
C TRP A 139 -1.80 3.35 18.56
N LYS A 140 -1.92 4.46 17.82
CA LYS A 140 -1.22 5.71 18.14
C LYS A 140 -1.64 6.29 19.49
N HIS A 141 -2.89 6.16 19.87
CA HIS A 141 -3.44 6.72 21.09
C HIS A 141 -3.37 5.74 22.28
N ASN A 142 -3.44 4.45 21.99
CA ASN A 142 -3.32 3.39 22.98
C ASN A 142 -2.25 2.39 22.51
N GLN A 143 -1.03 2.56 22.93
CA GLN A 143 0.17 1.84 22.44
C GLN A 143 0.08 0.31 22.45
N ALA A 144 -0.91 -0.27 23.12
CA ALA A 144 -1.21 -1.70 23.11
C ALA A 144 -2.56 -2.01 22.41
N GLY A 145 -3.27 -0.98 21.95
CA GLY A 145 -4.62 -1.11 21.43
C GLY A 145 -4.66 -1.39 19.94
N ASN A 146 -5.72 -2.04 19.53
CA ASN A 146 -6.17 -2.18 18.17
C ASN A 146 -7.70 -2.25 18.19
N VAL A 147 -8.36 -2.04 17.06
CA VAL A 147 -9.77 -2.39 16.95
C VAL A 147 -9.93 -3.90 17.13
N GLY A 148 -10.76 -4.30 18.06
CA GLY A 148 -11.03 -5.72 18.35
C GLY A 148 -12.10 -6.31 17.43
N SER A 149 -12.98 -5.44 16.90
CA SER A 149 -14.08 -5.78 16.02
C SER A 149 -14.19 -4.76 14.89
N VAL A 150 -14.81 -5.15 13.78
CA VAL A 150 -15.13 -4.23 12.68
C VAL A 150 -16.16 -3.15 13.06
N ASP A 151 -16.80 -3.30 14.20
CA ASP A 151 -17.83 -2.39 14.74
C ASP A 151 -17.32 -1.53 15.90
N ASP A 152 -16.06 -1.70 16.30
CA ASP A 152 -15.46 -0.86 17.33
C ASP A 152 -15.16 0.54 16.80
N PRO A 153 -15.53 1.61 17.52
CA PRO A 153 -15.26 2.96 17.08
C PRO A 153 -13.75 3.27 17.11
N VAL A 154 -13.30 3.95 16.06
CA VAL A 154 -11.93 4.49 15.99
C VAL A 154 -11.86 5.76 16.83
N ASP A 155 -10.85 5.85 17.70
CA ASP A 155 -10.63 7.00 18.57
C ASP A 155 -10.61 8.32 17.77
N HIS A 156 -11.16 9.36 18.34
CA HIS A 156 -11.31 10.73 17.80
C HIS A 156 -12.24 10.90 16.61
N TYR A 157 -12.58 9.84 15.87
CA TYR A 157 -13.46 9.94 14.70
C TYR A 157 -14.85 9.34 14.97
N GLY A 158 -14.95 8.40 15.87
CA GLY A 158 -16.20 7.67 16.13
C GLY A 158 -16.67 6.77 14.98
N VAL A 159 -15.92 6.72 13.87
CA VAL A 159 -16.20 5.82 12.75
C VAL A 159 -15.70 4.41 13.05
N THR A 160 -16.35 3.41 12.49
CA THR A 160 -15.94 2.02 12.65
C THR A 160 -15.17 1.52 11.41
N PRO A 161 -14.34 0.46 11.53
CA PRO A 161 -13.75 -0.21 10.39
C PRO A 161 -14.77 -0.60 9.32
N ARG A 162 -15.94 -1.09 9.70
CA ARG A 162 -17.05 -1.40 8.79
C ARG A 162 -17.48 -0.17 7.98
N GLN A 163 -17.63 0.98 8.62
CA GLN A 163 -17.99 2.21 7.93
C GLN A 163 -16.90 2.66 6.98
N ILE A 164 -15.61 2.55 7.37
CA ILE A 164 -14.48 2.88 6.49
C ILE A 164 -14.50 1.97 5.25
N ILE A 165 -14.61 0.66 5.43
CA ILE A 165 -14.63 -0.32 4.32
C ILE A 165 -15.80 -0.03 3.39
N SER A 166 -17.02 0.08 3.93
CA SER A 166 -18.24 0.26 3.15
C SER A 166 -18.27 1.57 2.37
N ASN A 167 -17.84 2.67 3.00
CA ASN A 167 -17.84 3.97 2.34
C ASN A 167 -16.76 4.09 1.26
N VAL A 168 -15.55 3.56 1.52
CA VAL A 168 -14.48 3.55 0.50
C VAL A 168 -14.86 2.63 -0.67
N ALA A 169 -15.46 1.47 -0.42
CA ALA A 169 -15.92 0.56 -1.46
C ALA A 169 -17.04 1.18 -2.30
N ARG A 170 -18.01 1.86 -1.65
CA ARG A 170 -19.07 2.58 -2.35
C ARG A 170 -18.52 3.67 -3.24
N ALA A 171 -17.64 4.54 -2.71
CA ALA A 171 -17.01 5.61 -3.47
C ALA A 171 -16.21 5.07 -4.67
N ALA A 172 -15.46 4.00 -4.49
CA ALA A 172 -14.72 3.37 -5.59
C ALA A 172 -15.65 2.84 -6.70
N ASN A 173 -16.80 2.25 -6.32
CA ASN A 173 -17.81 1.76 -7.25
C ASN A 173 -18.49 2.91 -7.99
N GLU A 174 -18.87 3.98 -7.30
CA GLU A 174 -19.50 5.17 -7.89
C GLU A 174 -18.57 5.89 -8.88
N MET A 175 -17.28 5.92 -8.59
CA MET A 175 -16.26 6.47 -9.50
C MET A 175 -15.99 5.56 -10.71
N GLY A 176 -16.47 4.33 -10.73
CA GLY A 176 -16.19 3.38 -11.80
C GLY A 176 -14.70 3.04 -11.91
N LEU A 177 -14.00 2.91 -10.79
CA LEU A 177 -12.59 2.54 -10.81
C LEU A 177 -12.38 1.17 -11.49
N PRO A 178 -11.32 1.00 -12.28
CA PRO A 178 -11.09 -0.22 -13.05
C PRO A 178 -10.78 -1.44 -12.18
N HIS A 179 -10.39 -1.23 -10.93
CA HIS A 179 -10.10 -2.28 -9.96
C HIS A 179 -10.84 -1.98 -8.63
N PRO A 180 -11.43 -3.00 -7.99
CA PRO A 180 -12.06 -2.83 -6.68
C PRO A 180 -11.05 -2.45 -5.60
N VAL A 181 -11.56 -2.01 -4.45
CA VAL A 181 -10.73 -1.74 -3.27
C VAL A 181 -9.95 -3.00 -2.88
N HIS A 182 -8.65 -2.86 -2.72
CA HIS A 182 -7.77 -3.95 -2.30
C HIS A 182 -7.71 -4.00 -0.78
N ILE A 183 -8.22 -5.07 -0.17
CA ILE A 183 -8.32 -5.21 1.29
C ILE A 183 -7.32 -6.25 1.78
N HIS A 184 -6.56 -5.90 2.81
CA HIS A 184 -5.71 -6.81 3.57
C HIS A 184 -6.48 -7.29 4.80
N ALA A 185 -6.69 -8.59 4.93
CA ALA A 185 -7.31 -9.16 6.12
C ALA A 185 -6.38 -9.03 7.32
N ASN A 186 -6.96 -8.79 8.49
CA ASN A 186 -6.21 -8.68 9.75
C ASN A 186 -5.93 -10.07 10.34
N ASN A 187 -4.94 -10.15 11.20
CA ASN A 187 -4.57 -11.35 11.95
C ASN A 187 -4.29 -12.59 11.07
N LEU A 188 -3.77 -12.40 9.87
CA LEU A 188 -3.42 -13.49 8.97
C LEU A 188 -2.44 -14.47 9.65
N GLY A 189 -2.74 -15.75 9.51
CA GLY A 189 -1.91 -16.84 10.07
C GLY A 189 -2.17 -17.13 11.54
N LEU A 190 -3.11 -16.47 12.21
CA LEU A 190 -3.53 -16.84 13.55
C LEU A 190 -4.61 -17.94 13.49
N PRO A 191 -4.50 -19.01 14.30
CA PRO A 191 -5.52 -20.06 14.38
C PRO A 191 -6.90 -19.49 14.75
N GLY A 192 -7.96 -19.99 14.11
CA GLY A 192 -9.34 -19.56 14.40
C GLY A 192 -9.77 -18.22 13.81
N ASN A 193 -8.96 -17.61 12.96
CA ASN A 193 -9.24 -16.30 12.37
C ASN A 193 -9.71 -16.39 10.91
N TRP A 194 -10.50 -17.37 10.62
CA TRP A 194 -11.03 -17.63 9.27
C TRP A 194 -12.52 -17.27 9.11
N GLU A 195 -13.20 -16.92 10.20
CA GLU A 195 -14.62 -16.55 10.24
C GLU A 195 -14.90 -15.12 9.75
#